data_acff95ed01646aee55533c5e736fa806
#
_entry.id   acff95ed01646aee55533c5e736fa806
#
_cell.length_a   1.000
_cell.length_b   1.000
_cell.length_c   1.000
_cell.angle_alpha   90.00
_cell.angle_beta   90.00
_cell.angle_gamma   90.00
#
_symmetry.space_group_name_H-M   'P 1'
#
loop_
_entity.id
_entity.type
_entity.pdbx_description
1 polymer ?
#
loop_
_entity_poly.entity_id
_entity_poly.type
_entity_poly.pdbx_seq_one_letter_code
_entity_poly.pdbx_strand_id
1 'polypeptide(L)'
;MADTFPKAPDSMHPGNDVRIVPYTPAYREAFFRLNQAWIERYFEMEPRDYQVLGNPQETILDPGGHILVALAGGQPVGVCALLASGRPGYDFELAKMGVDPASQGRGIGRALARAILQVARNSGARKIFLESSTRLPAALSLYRKLGFREIAGGPSPYKRSDIRMGLSL
;
A
#
# COMPACT_ATOMS: atom_id res chain seq x y z
N MET A 1 14.37 10.97 -23.75
CA MET A 1 12.91 10.77 -23.71
C MET A 1 12.47 11.10 -22.27
N ALA A 2 11.69 12.14 -22.13
CA ALA A 2 11.24 12.59 -20.83
C ALA A 2 10.11 11.66 -20.36
N ASP A 3 10.33 10.95 -19.25
CA ASP A 3 9.27 10.23 -18.54
C ASP A 3 8.26 11.23 -18.02
N THR A 4 7.15 11.34 -18.73
CA THR A 4 6.00 12.13 -18.31
C THR A 4 5.16 11.28 -17.37
N PHE A 5 5.57 11.19 -16.07
CA PHE A 5 4.64 10.75 -15.05
C PHE A 5 3.50 11.78 -14.96
N PRO A 6 2.24 11.35 -15.01
CA PRO A 6 1.16 12.27 -14.72
C PRO A 6 1.34 12.76 -13.27
N LYS A 7 1.50 14.06 -13.12
CA LYS A 7 1.56 14.73 -11.84
C LYS A 7 0.31 14.34 -11.04
N ALA A 8 0.49 13.63 -9.94
CA ALA A 8 -0.62 13.38 -9.04
C ALA A 8 -1.23 14.73 -8.63
N PRO A 9 -2.54 14.86 -8.60
CA PRO A 9 -3.14 16.13 -8.21
C PRO A 9 -2.70 16.47 -6.79
N ASP A 10 -2.12 17.64 -6.63
CA ASP A 10 -1.86 18.27 -5.34
C ASP A 10 -3.20 18.49 -4.63
N SER A 11 -3.69 17.47 -3.95
CA SER A 11 -4.83 17.63 -3.05
C SER A 11 -4.33 18.17 -1.71
N MET A 12 -4.02 19.46 -1.70
CA MET A 12 -3.79 20.20 -0.46
C MET A 12 -5.10 20.30 0.30
N HIS A 13 -5.25 19.53 1.35
CA HIS A 13 -6.31 19.79 2.32
C HIS A 13 -5.81 20.89 3.27
N PRO A 14 -6.58 21.99 3.44
CA PRO A 14 -6.19 23.06 4.35
C PRO A 14 -6.10 22.51 5.78
N GLY A 15 -4.94 22.57 6.37
CA GLY A 15 -4.66 22.15 7.75
C GLY A 15 -3.80 20.90 7.91
N ASN A 16 -3.47 20.17 6.85
CA ASN A 16 -2.59 19.00 6.89
C ASN A 16 -1.48 19.17 5.86
N ASP A 17 -0.26 19.40 6.32
CA ASP A 17 0.96 19.46 5.51
C ASP A 17 1.40 18.04 5.08
N VAL A 18 0.48 17.26 4.52
CA VAL A 18 0.73 15.90 4.03
C VAL A 18 0.70 15.89 2.51
N ARG A 19 1.80 15.45 1.92
CA ARG A 19 1.91 15.21 0.47
C ARG A 19 2.14 13.74 0.19
N ILE A 20 1.52 13.23 -0.88
CA ILE A 20 1.76 11.88 -1.36
C ILE A 20 2.63 11.96 -2.61
N VAL A 21 3.75 11.25 -2.57
CA VAL A 21 4.76 11.25 -3.63
C VAL A 21 5.10 9.83 -4.07
N PRO A 22 5.56 9.62 -5.31
CA PRO A 22 6.12 8.35 -5.71
C PRO A 22 7.37 7.99 -4.88
N TYR A 23 7.57 6.68 -4.69
CA TYR A 23 8.78 6.16 -4.06
C TYR A 23 10.03 6.53 -4.87
N THR A 24 11.08 6.85 -4.13
CA THR A 24 12.46 6.90 -4.62
C THR A 24 13.36 6.11 -3.68
N PRO A 25 14.60 5.73 -4.07
CA PRO A 25 15.52 5.03 -3.19
C PRO A 25 15.82 5.73 -1.86
N ALA A 26 15.65 7.06 -1.80
CA ALA A 26 15.78 7.83 -0.55
C ALA A 26 14.78 7.40 0.53
N TYR A 27 13.66 6.78 0.15
CA TYR A 27 12.61 6.31 1.07
C TYR A 27 12.72 4.82 1.41
N ARG A 28 13.78 4.13 1.00
CA ARG A 28 13.92 2.69 1.22
C ARG A 28 13.85 2.30 2.70
N GLU A 29 14.59 3.00 3.55
CA GLU A 29 14.57 2.73 4.99
C GLU A 29 13.20 3.02 5.62
N ALA A 30 12.57 4.13 5.22
CA ALA A 30 11.23 4.48 5.69
C ALA A 30 10.18 3.43 5.27
N PHE A 31 10.25 2.95 4.04
CA PHE A 31 9.37 1.88 3.56
C PHE A 31 9.49 0.61 4.40
N PHE A 32 10.71 0.18 4.71
CA PHE A 32 10.95 -0.97 5.58
C PHE A 32 10.44 -0.70 7.01
N ARG A 33 10.89 0.39 7.61
CA ARG A 33 10.59 0.74 9.00
C ARG A 33 9.08 0.92 9.26
N LEU A 34 8.37 1.61 8.38
CA LEU A 34 6.93 1.84 8.55
C LEU A 34 6.12 0.54 8.46
N ASN A 35 6.51 -0.38 7.60
CA ASN A 35 5.87 -1.70 7.53
C ASN A 35 6.24 -2.59 8.70
N GLN A 36 7.51 -2.64 9.09
CA GLN A 36 7.98 -3.41 10.24
C GLN A 36 7.24 -2.98 11.52
N ALA A 37 7.05 -1.68 11.73
CA ALA A 37 6.41 -1.15 12.93
C ALA A 37 4.99 -1.68 13.14
N TRP A 38 4.16 -1.71 12.11
CA TRP A 38 2.79 -2.23 12.26
C TRP A 38 2.75 -3.77 12.30
N ILE A 39 3.65 -4.45 11.56
CA ILE A 39 3.72 -5.91 11.58
C ILE A 39 4.08 -6.38 12.99
N GLU A 40 5.14 -5.85 13.57
CA GLU A 40 5.62 -6.25 14.91
C GLU A 40 4.66 -5.86 16.04
N ARG A 41 3.81 -4.87 15.82
CA ARG A 41 2.77 -4.49 16.80
C ARG A 41 1.69 -5.56 16.95
N TYR A 42 1.34 -6.26 15.88
CA TYR A 42 0.21 -7.21 15.85
C TYR A 42 0.62 -8.64 15.56
N PHE A 43 1.77 -8.85 14.96
CA PHE A 43 2.26 -10.12 14.42
C PHE A 43 3.78 -10.23 14.58
N GLU A 44 4.34 -11.21 13.89
CA GLU A 44 5.78 -11.39 13.73
C GLU A 44 6.21 -11.14 12.29
N MET A 45 7.41 -10.64 12.11
CA MET A 45 8.05 -10.54 10.80
C MET A 45 8.35 -11.94 10.27
N GLU A 46 7.93 -12.22 9.06
CA GLU A 46 8.18 -13.48 8.37
C GLU A 46 9.33 -13.33 7.35
N PRO A 47 9.99 -14.41 6.93
CA PRO A 47 11.10 -14.33 5.95
C PRO A 47 10.72 -13.57 4.67
N ARG A 48 9.50 -13.75 4.20
CA ARG A 48 9.01 -13.02 3.02
C ARG A 48 8.88 -11.52 3.24
N ASP A 49 8.57 -11.08 4.45
CA ASP A 49 8.54 -9.65 4.78
C ASP A 49 9.92 -9.02 4.59
N TYR A 50 10.96 -9.65 5.12
CA TYR A 50 12.34 -9.17 4.95
C TYR A 50 12.75 -9.14 3.47
N GLN A 51 12.37 -10.17 2.72
CA GLN A 51 12.67 -10.25 1.30
C GLN A 51 12.02 -9.10 0.50
N VAL A 52 10.74 -8.87 0.71
CA VAL A 52 9.99 -7.85 -0.06
C VAL A 52 10.32 -6.44 0.42
N LEU A 53 10.29 -6.21 1.73
CA LEU A 53 10.51 -4.88 2.30
C LEU A 53 11.97 -4.43 2.21
N GLY A 54 12.90 -5.37 2.19
CA GLY A 54 14.33 -5.08 2.03
C GLY A 54 14.76 -4.80 0.59
N ASN A 55 13.98 -5.23 -0.40
CA ASN A 55 14.29 -5.13 -1.83
C ASN A 55 13.10 -4.62 -2.64
N PRO A 56 12.56 -3.42 -2.33
CA PRO A 56 11.36 -2.93 -2.99
C PRO A 56 11.55 -2.68 -4.48
N GLN A 57 12.75 -2.33 -4.93
CA GLN A 57 13.04 -2.15 -6.35
C GLN A 57 12.83 -3.45 -7.12
N GLU A 58 13.49 -4.53 -6.70
CA GLU A 58 13.46 -5.82 -7.40
C GLU A 58 12.13 -6.55 -7.23
N THR A 59 11.49 -6.42 -6.06
CA THR A 59 10.31 -7.22 -5.73
C THR A 59 9.00 -6.55 -6.06
N ILE A 60 8.97 -5.23 -6.17
CA ILE A 60 7.76 -4.44 -6.41
C ILE A 60 7.85 -3.62 -7.70
N LEU A 61 8.86 -2.78 -7.84
CA LEU A 61 8.93 -1.83 -8.95
C LEU A 61 9.33 -2.46 -10.27
N ASP A 62 10.37 -3.27 -10.30
CA ASP A 62 10.83 -3.93 -11.52
C ASP A 62 9.78 -4.86 -12.15
N PRO A 63 8.97 -5.62 -11.37
CA PRO A 63 7.86 -6.37 -11.91
C PRO A 63 6.67 -5.54 -12.41
N GLY A 64 6.71 -4.23 -12.29
CA GLY A 64 5.66 -3.32 -12.76
C GLY A 64 4.72 -2.79 -11.68
N GLY A 65 5.06 -2.99 -10.42
CA GLY A 65 4.32 -2.44 -9.28
C GLY A 65 4.63 -0.98 -9.01
N HIS A 66 3.99 -0.44 -7.99
CA HIS A 66 4.10 0.97 -7.60
C HIS A 66 4.19 1.10 -6.09
N ILE A 67 4.88 2.13 -5.62
CA ILE A 67 4.94 2.49 -4.20
C ILE A 67 4.69 3.99 -4.06
N LEU A 68 3.82 4.36 -3.15
CA LEU A 68 3.58 5.76 -2.75
C LEU A 68 4.04 5.99 -1.31
N VAL A 69 4.52 7.19 -1.06
CA VAL A 69 4.99 7.65 0.25
C VAL A 69 4.23 8.90 0.64
N ALA A 70 3.71 8.93 1.87
CA ALA A 70 3.11 10.12 2.45
C ALA A 70 4.17 10.86 3.26
N LEU A 71 4.35 12.14 2.97
CA LEU A 71 5.26 13.03 3.66
C LEU A 71 4.48 14.03 4.50
N ALA A 72 4.86 14.19 5.77
CA ALA A 72 4.37 15.25 6.64
C ALA A 72 5.55 16.10 7.08
N GLY A 73 5.53 17.39 6.75
CA GLY A 73 6.67 18.27 6.99
C GLY A 73 7.97 17.75 6.34
N GLY A 74 7.85 17.13 5.17
CA GLY A 74 8.98 16.53 4.45
C GLY A 74 9.45 15.17 4.98
N GLN A 75 8.87 14.65 6.06
CA GLN A 75 9.25 13.35 6.65
C GLN A 75 8.29 12.24 6.23
N PRO A 76 8.79 11.04 5.86
CA PRO A 76 7.95 9.89 5.55
C PRO A 76 7.15 9.42 6.78
N VAL A 77 5.83 9.45 6.67
CA VAL A 77 4.90 9.05 7.74
C VAL A 77 3.95 7.94 7.31
N GLY A 78 3.95 7.58 6.05
CA GLY A 78 3.11 6.49 5.55
C GLY A 78 3.59 5.98 4.21
N VAL A 79 3.25 4.73 3.90
CA VAL A 79 3.60 4.06 2.65
C VAL A 79 2.48 3.13 2.21
N CYS A 80 2.43 2.84 0.92
CA CYS A 80 1.49 1.91 0.33
C CYS A 80 2.03 1.39 -1.00
N ALA A 81 1.79 0.13 -1.33
CA ALA A 81 2.28 -0.47 -2.55
C ALA A 81 1.20 -1.19 -3.35
N LEU A 82 1.39 -1.24 -4.66
CA LEU A 82 0.76 -2.18 -5.58
C LEU A 82 1.81 -3.16 -6.07
N LEU A 83 1.61 -4.43 -5.82
CA LEU A 83 2.43 -5.49 -6.37
C LEU A 83 1.77 -6.04 -7.64
N ALA A 84 2.55 -6.31 -8.68
CA ALA A 84 2.06 -7.03 -9.84
C ALA A 84 1.45 -8.37 -9.37
N SER A 85 0.21 -8.64 -9.79
CA SER A 85 -0.52 -9.79 -9.29
C SER A 85 -0.01 -11.10 -9.89
N GLY A 86 0.21 -12.10 -9.03
CA GLY A 86 0.35 -13.49 -9.43
C GLY A 86 -0.97 -14.25 -9.46
N ARG A 87 -2.09 -13.60 -9.07
CA ARG A 87 -3.41 -14.22 -9.00
C ARG A 87 -4.18 -14.03 -10.30
N PRO A 88 -4.65 -15.11 -10.94
CA PRO A 88 -5.44 -15.01 -12.16
C PRO A 88 -6.67 -14.11 -11.98
N GLY A 89 -6.94 -13.26 -12.96
CA GLY A 89 -8.08 -12.35 -12.94
C GLY A 89 -7.90 -11.04 -12.18
N TYR A 90 -6.73 -10.81 -11.59
CA TYR A 90 -6.37 -9.58 -10.89
C TYR A 90 -5.09 -8.99 -11.45
N ASP A 91 -5.06 -7.67 -11.58
CA ASP A 91 -3.92 -6.95 -12.15
C ASP A 91 -2.86 -6.62 -11.09
N PHE A 92 -3.31 -6.21 -9.89
CA PHE A 92 -2.43 -5.86 -8.77
C PHE A 92 -2.94 -6.41 -7.45
N GLU A 93 -2.01 -6.50 -6.51
CA GLU A 93 -2.27 -6.67 -5.08
C GLU A 93 -1.96 -5.36 -4.35
N LEU A 94 -2.95 -4.82 -3.63
CA LEU A 94 -2.73 -3.71 -2.70
C LEU A 94 -2.09 -4.27 -1.43
N ALA A 95 -0.91 -3.80 -1.08
CA ALA A 95 -0.12 -4.36 0.01
C ALA A 95 0.82 -3.33 0.64
N LYS A 96 1.53 -3.76 1.67
CA LYS A 96 2.61 -2.99 2.31
C LYS A 96 2.18 -1.58 2.71
N MET A 97 0.97 -1.45 3.26
CA MET A 97 0.48 -0.19 3.80
C MET A 97 0.82 -0.08 5.28
N GLY A 98 1.54 0.96 5.63
CA GLY A 98 1.86 1.31 7.01
C GLY A 98 1.82 2.82 7.21
N VAL A 99 1.28 3.24 8.35
CA VAL A 99 1.28 4.65 8.78
C VAL A 99 1.94 4.73 10.16
N ASP A 100 2.84 5.69 10.31
CA ASP A 100 3.49 5.94 11.60
C ASP A 100 2.42 6.09 12.71
N PRO A 101 2.54 5.37 13.83
CA PRO A 101 1.59 5.47 14.94
C PRO A 101 1.34 6.89 15.42
N ALA A 102 2.37 7.76 15.45
CA ALA A 102 2.24 9.16 15.83
C ALA A 102 1.43 9.99 14.82
N SER A 103 1.25 9.51 13.60
CA SER A 103 0.52 10.17 12.51
C SER A 103 -0.83 9.53 12.20
N GLN A 104 -1.23 8.50 12.93
CA GLN A 104 -2.54 7.86 12.78
C GLN A 104 -3.68 8.80 13.21
N GLY A 105 -4.90 8.54 12.71
CA GLY A 105 -6.07 9.38 12.98
C GLY A 105 -6.14 10.67 12.14
N ARG A 106 -5.22 10.89 11.21
CA ARG A 106 -5.16 12.07 10.33
C ARG A 106 -5.64 11.79 8.89
N GLY A 107 -6.18 10.61 8.63
CA GLY A 107 -6.65 10.21 7.30
C GLY A 107 -5.55 9.86 6.29
N ILE A 108 -4.32 9.65 6.73
CA ILE A 108 -3.17 9.37 5.84
C ILE A 108 -3.33 8.03 5.13
N GLY A 109 -3.73 6.98 5.85
CA GLY A 109 -3.99 5.67 5.24
C GLY A 109 -5.06 5.71 4.16
N ARG A 110 -6.13 6.44 4.40
CA ARG A 110 -7.20 6.65 3.40
C ARG A 110 -6.71 7.43 2.18
N ALA A 111 -5.93 8.48 2.40
CA ALA A 111 -5.35 9.27 1.33
C ALA A 111 -4.38 8.45 0.46
N LEU A 112 -3.50 7.67 1.09
CA LEU A 112 -2.61 6.73 0.40
C LEU A 112 -3.38 5.69 -0.42
N ALA A 113 -4.40 5.08 0.18
CA ALA A 113 -5.21 4.07 -0.50
C ALA A 113 -5.92 4.66 -1.73
N ARG A 114 -6.53 5.83 -1.61
CA ARG A 114 -7.16 6.53 -2.74
C ARG A 114 -6.17 6.87 -3.84
N ALA A 115 -5.01 7.38 -3.46
CA ALA A 115 -3.98 7.76 -4.42
C ALA A 115 -3.45 6.54 -5.18
N ILE A 116 -3.18 5.44 -4.51
CA ILE A 116 -2.67 4.23 -5.16
C ILE A 116 -3.72 3.55 -6.03
N LEU A 117 -5.00 3.60 -5.67
CA LEU A 117 -6.07 3.14 -6.53
C LEU A 117 -6.18 3.98 -7.82
N GLN A 118 -5.92 5.28 -7.73
CA GLN A 118 -5.84 6.12 -8.92
C GLN A 118 -4.65 5.77 -9.81
N VAL A 119 -3.50 5.46 -9.23
CA VAL A 119 -2.34 4.93 -9.96
C VAL A 119 -2.71 3.64 -10.70
N ALA A 120 -3.42 2.73 -10.05
CA ALA A 120 -3.88 1.50 -10.68
C ALA A 120 -4.81 1.77 -11.87
N ARG A 121 -5.78 2.66 -11.72
CA ARG A 121 -6.68 3.05 -12.82
C ARG A 121 -5.91 3.66 -14.00
N ASN A 122 -4.97 4.54 -13.72
CA ASN A 122 -4.14 5.18 -14.73
C ASN A 122 -3.23 4.17 -15.47
N SER A 123 -2.90 3.06 -14.82
CA SER A 123 -2.14 1.94 -15.42
C SER A 123 -3.02 0.99 -16.25
N GLY A 124 -4.32 1.24 -16.35
CA GLY A 124 -5.27 0.41 -17.08
C GLY A 124 -5.72 -0.84 -16.31
N ALA A 125 -5.45 -0.93 -15.02
CA ALA A 125 -5.91 -2.04 -14.19
C ALA A 125 -7.43 -2.09 -14.07
N ARG A 126 -7.98 -3.29 -14.05
CA ARG A 126 -9.42 -3.54 -13.93
C ARG A 126 -9.82 -4.12 -12.58
N LYS A 127 -8.96 -4.95 -12.01
CA LYS A 127 -9.23 -5.64 -10.74
C LYS A 127 -8.01 -5.66 -9.84
N ILE A 128 -8.25 -5.37 -8.58
CA ILE A 128 -7.26 -5.42 -7.51
C ILE A 128 -7.75 -6.34 -6.41
N PHE A 129 -6.85 -7.06 -5.79
CA PHE A 129 -7.13 -7.77 -4.54
C PHE A 129 -6.19 -7.32 -3.43
N LEU A 130 -6.50 -7.68 -2.23
CA LEU A 130 -5.63 -7.55 -1.06
C LEU A 130 -5.78 -8.76 -0.14
N GLU A 131 -4.77 -9.00 0.66
CA GLU A 131 -4.77 -9.92 1.76
C GLU A 131 -4.64 -9.15 3.07
N SER A 132 -5.40 -9.54 4.08
CA SER A 132 -5.40 -8.88 5.38
C SER A 132 -5.69 -9.88 6.50
N SER A 133 -5.87 -9.38 7.70
CA SER A 133 -6.21 -10.15 8.87
C SER A 133 -7.47 -9.60 9.54
N THR A 134 -8.33 -10.51 10.00
CA THR A 134 -9.50 -10.18 10.84
C THR A 134 -9.11 -9.54 12.17
N ARG A 135 -7.84 -9.62 12.56
CA ARG A 135 -7.28 -8.93 13.73
C ARG A 135 -7.04 -7.43 13.49
N LEU A 136 -7.27 -6.93 12.28
CA LEU A 136 -7.06 -5.54 11.88
C LEU A 136 -8.39 -4.87 11.49
N PRO A 137 -9.32 -4.65 12.42
CA PRO A 137 -10.66 -4.16 12.08
C PRO A 137 -10.67 -2.77 11.44
N ALA A 138 -9.76 -1.89 11.83
CA ALA A 138 -9.65 -0.55 11.25
C ALA A 138 -9.25 -0.60 9.76
N ALA A 139 -8.30 -1.48 9.41
CA ALA A 139 -7.90 -1.69 8.02
C ALA A 139 -9.05 -2.26 7.18
N LEU A 140 -9.74 -3.27 7.68
CA LEU A 140 -10.89 -3.86 6.99
C LEU A 140 -12.03 -2.85 6.78
N SER A 141 -12.28 -2.01 7.78
CA SER A 141 -13.27 -0.93 7.66
C SER A 141 -12.88 0.05 6.54
N LEU A 142 -11.62 0.45 6.46
CA LEU A 142 -11.12 1.31 5.39
C LEU A 142 -11.33 0.65 4.02
N TYR A 143 -10.94 -0.60 3.86
CA TYR A 143 -11.08 -1.32 2.57
C TYR A 143 -12.53 -1.44 2.14
N ARG A 144 -13.45 -1.76 3.06
CA ARG A 144 -14.89 -1.79 2.77
C ARG A 144 -15.44 -0.44 2.32
N LYS A 145 -15.01 0.64 2.94
CA LYS A 145 -15.39 2.02 2.55
C LYS A 145 -14.86 2.40 1.16
N LEU A 146 -13.75 1.80 0.74
CA LEU A 146 -13.18 2.00 -0.61
C LEU A 146 -13.88 1.12 -1.67
N GLY A 147 -14.75 0.22 -1.26
CA GLY A 147 -15.52 -0.65 -2.15
C GLY A 147 -14.99 -2.07 -2.27
N PHE A 148 -13.94 -2.42 -1.54
CA PHE A 148 -13.46 -3.80 -1.48
C PHE A 148 -14.50 -4.71 -0.84
N ARG A 149 -14.63 -5.92 -1.38
CA ARG A 149 -15.50 -6.96 -0.86
C ARG A 149 -14.71 -8.24 -0.65
N GLU A 150 -15.10 -9.02 0.35
CA GLU A 150 -14.50 -10.33 0.59
C GLU A 150 -14.63 -11.23 -0.62
N ILE A 151 -13.54 -11.91 -0.97
CA ILE A 151 -13.46 -12.88 -2.05
C ILE A 151 -12.97 -14.22 -1.49
N ALA A 152 -13.20 -15.29 -2.27
CA ALA A 152 -12.74 -16.62 -1.89
C ALA A 152 -11.23 -16.63 -1.63
N GLY A 153 -10.85 -17.32 -0.55
CA GLY A 153 -9.48 -17.51 -0.16
C GLY A 153 -8.71 -18.47 -1.07
N GLY A 154 -7.50 -18.70 -0.74
CA GLY A 154 -6.54 -19.64 -1.30
C GLY A 154 -5.27 -19.55 -0.45
N PRO A 155 -4.21 -20.26 -0.77
CA PRO A 155 -2.98 -20.17 0.00
C PRO A 155 -2.43 -18.75 -0.01
N SER A 156 -1.96 -18.29 1.15
CA SER A 156 -1.23 -17.03 1.31
C SER A 156 0.22 -17.32 1.65
N PRO A 157 1.18 -16.49 1.17
CA PRO A 157 2.57 -16.59 1.62
C PRO A 157 2.77 -16.13 3.07
N TYR A 158 1.75 -15.52 3.69
CA TYR A 158 1.80 -15.01 5.06
C TYR A 158 0.86 -15.75 6.00
N LYS A 159 1.37 -16.20 7.15
CA LYS A 159 0.57 -16.89 8.18
C LYS A 159 -0.50 -16.03 8.81
N ARG A 160 -0.27 -14.71 8.88
CA ARG A 160 -1.21 -13.74 9.45
C ARG A 160 -2.41 -13.42 8.56
N SER A 161 -2.38 -13.78 7.29
CA SER A 161 -3.46 -13.51 6.35
C SER A 161 -4.57 -14.55 6.49
N ASP A 162 -5.77 -14.12 6.84
CA ASP A 162 -6.95 -14.95 6.98
C ASP A 162 -8.18 -14.42 6.23
N ILE A 163 -8.05 -13.31 5.54
CA ILE A 163 -9.11 -12.70 4.72
C ILE A 163 -8.53 -12.13 3.42
N ARG A 164 -9.28 -12.24 2.35
CA ARG A 164 -8.99 -11.60 1.08
C ARG A 164 -10.14 -10.76 0.62
N MET A 165 -9.83 -9.65 0.01
CA MET A 165 -10.82 -8.72 -0.52
C MET A 165 -10.44 -8.33 -1.95
N GLY A 166 -11.45 -8.09 -2.78
CA GLY A 166 -11.29 -7.68 -4.17
C GLY A 166 -12.06 -6.43 -4.49
N LEU A 167 -11.59 -5.71 -5.49
CA LEU A 167 -12.19 -4.49 -6.00
C LEU A 167 -12.13 -4.48 -7.53
N SER A 168 -13.27 -4.20 -8.16
CA SER A 168 -13.32 -3.83 -9.58
C SER A 168 -13.17 -2.30 -9.70
N LEU A 169 -12.25 -1.86 -10.52
CA LEU A 169 -11.92 -0.45 -10.71
C LEU A 169 -12.81 0.22 -11.76
#